data_8be98f0769bcd288472df352338fcae8
#
_entry.id   8be98f0769bcd288472df352338fcae8
#
_cell.length_a   1.000
_cell.length_b   1.000
_cell.length_c   1.000
_cell.angle_alpha   90.00
_cell.angle_beta   90.00
_cell.angle_gamma   90.00
#
_symmetry.space_group_name_H-M   'P 1'
#
loop_
_entity.id
_entity.type
_entity.pdbx_description
1 polymer ?
#
loop_
_entity_poly.entity_id
_entity_poly.type
_entity_poly.pdbx_seq_one_letter_code
_entity_poly.pdbx_strand_id
1 'polypeptide(L)'
;MKGRNCLVAGFGYCGRAMAKLLLSLEAEVTVYDIKEDCQRVAMEMGCSLWQENAEEQNFEWIFYMADKPCPIDTVLKWCDEKTYLWDITTGGGLPAEELEEKGIHVEHLTAVPGRILTESAGIILARMIERGAADY
;
A
#
# COMPACT_ATOMS: atom_id res chain seq x y z
N MET A 1 11.91 -6.05 6.52
CA MET A 1 10.42 -5.94 6.56
C MET A 1 9.76 -6.76 7.68
N LYS A 2 10.48 -7.63 8.33
CA LYS A 2 9.93 -8.48 9.39
C LYS A 2 9.20 -7.66 10.46
N GLY A 3 7.92 -7.97 10.70
CA GLY A 3 7.07 -7.30 11.68
C GLY A 3 6.60 -5.90 11.30
N ARG A 4 6.97 -5.38 10.13
CA ARG A 4 6.53 -4.06 9.67
C ARG A 4 5.06 -4.11 9.27
N ASN A 5 4.33 -3.08 9.68
CA ASN A 5 2.90 -2.97 9.44
C ASN A 5 2.63 -2.27 8.11
N CYS A 6 2.13 -3.03 7.14
CA CYS A 6 1.92 -2.56 5.77
C CYS A 6 0.45 -2.65 5.38
N LEU A 7 -0.01 -1.66 4.63
CA LEU A 7 -1.32 -1.68 4.00
C LEU A 7 -1.17 -1.73 2.49
N VAL A 8 -1.89 -2.65 1.86
CA VAL A 8 -2.06 -2.67 0.40
C VAL A 8 -3.50 -2.24 0.11
N ALA A 9 -3.66 -1.07 -0.48
CA ALA A 9 -4.96 -0.53 -0.85
C ALA A 9 -5.20 -0.79 -2.34
N GLY A 10 -6.19 -1.62 -2.63
CA GLY A 10 -6.44 -2.15 -3.97
C GLY A 10 -5.81 -3.52 -4.15
N PHE A 11 -6.66 -4.56 -4.17
CA PHE A 11 -6.20 -5.94 -4.20
C PHE A 11 -6.55 -6.64 -5.52
N GLY A 12 -6.34 -5.92 -6.62
CA GLY A 12 -6.35 -6.50 -7.96
C GLY A 12 -5.05 -7.26 -8.22
N TYR A 13 -4.72 -7.43 -9.48
CA TYR A 13 -3.54 -8.20 -9.89
C TYR A 13 -2.25 -7.66 -9.26
N CYS A 14 -2.09 -6.34 -9.29
CA CYS A 14 -0.90 -5.68 -8.77
C CYS A 14 -0.81 -5.74 -7.24
N GLY A 15 -1.93 -5.50 -6.57
CA GLY A 15 -1.97 -5.54 -5.11
C GLY A 15 -1.68 -6.93 -4.56
N ARG A 16 -2.18 -7.97 -5.23
CA ARG A 16 -1.88 -9.37 -4.85
C ARG A 16 -0.40 -9.68 -4.94
N ALA A 17 0.25 -9.24 -6.01
CA ALA A 17 1.68 -9.47 -6.18
C ALA A 17 2.50 -8.72 -5.13
N MET A 18 2.13 -7.48 -4.80
CA MET A 18 2.77 -6.72 -3.75
C MET A 18 2.59 -7.37 -2.38
N ALA A 19 1.37 -7.80 -2.05
CA ALA A 19 1.10 -8.48 -0.80
C ALA A 19 1.91 -9.76 -0.67
N LYS A 20 1.99 -10.54 -1.74
CA LYS A 20 2.79 -11.76 -1.76
C LYS A 20 4.27 -11.49 -1.47
N LEU A 21 4.82 -10.43 -2.07
CA LEU A 21 6.20 -10.03 -1.79
C LEU A 21 6.37 -9.63 -0.32
N LEU A 22 5.50 -8.79 0.20
CA LEU A 22 5.57 -8.33 1.59
C LEU A 22 5.45 -9.49 2.58
N LEU A 23 4.54 -10.43 2.34
CA LEU A 23 4.41 -11.63 3.17
C LEU A 23 5.68 -12.48 3.13
N SER A 24 6.33 -12.60 1.97
CA SER A 24 7.58 -13.33 1.84
C SER A 24 8.72 -12.67 2.62
N LEU A 25 8.62 -11.38 2.90
CA LEU A 25 9.57 -10.62 3.71
C LEU A 25 9.14 -10.56 5.19
N GLU A 26 8.15 -11.36 5.56
CA GLU A 26 7.61 -11.47 6.92
C GLU A 26 6.99 -10.18 7.46
N ALA A 27 6.51 -9.31 6.58
CA ALA A 27 5.73 -8.14 6.97
C ALA A 27 4.33 -8.53 7.43
N GLU A 28 3.72 -7.71 8.26
CA GLU A 28 2.30 -7.81 8.59
C GLU A 28 1.52 -7.04 7.55
N VAL A 29 0.68 -7.74 6.79
CA VAL A 29 -0.03 -7.16 5.66
C VAL A 29 -1.52 -7.07 5.95
N THR A 30 -2.05 -5.85 5.83
CA THR A 30 -3.47 -5.56 5.85
C THR A 30 -3.89 -5.11 4.46
N VAL A 31 -5.07 -5.49 4.03
CA VAL A 31 -5.60 -5.17 2.70
C VAL A 31 -6.86 -4.32 2.82
N TYR A 32 -6.96 -3.30 2.00
CA TYR A 32 -8.19 -2.55 1.79
C TYR A 32 -8.66 -2.73 0.35
N ASP A 33 -9.87 -3.27 0.18
CA ASP A 33 -10.54 -3.36 -1.10
C ASP A 33 -12.05 -3.39 -0.87
N ILE A 34 -12.81 -2.77 -1.76
CA ILE A 34 -14.26 -2.72 -1.67
C ILE A 34 -14.94 -3.97 -2.25
N LYS A 35 -14.23 -4.78 -3.01
CA LYS A 35 -14.75 -5.98 -3.66
C LYS A 35 -14.63 -7.19 -2.75
N GLU A 36 -15.74 -7.87 -2.51
CA GLU A 36 -15.77 -9.06 -1.66
C GLU A 36 -14.85 -10.19 -2.13
N ASP A 37 -14.76 -10.38 -3.45
CA ASP A 37 -13.87 -11.40 -4.02
C ASP A 37 -12.40 -11.11 -3.70
N CYS A 38 -12.02 -9.85 -3.77
CA CYS A 38 -10.66 -9.43 -3.42
C CYS A 38 -10.39 -9.62 -1.92
N GLN A 39 -11.36 -9.29 -1.09
CA GLN A 39 -11.26 -9.48 0.37
C GLN A 39 -11.08 -10.95 0.73
N ARG A 40 -11.83 -11.83 0.09
CA ARG A 40 -11.72 -13.27 0.31
C ARG A 40 -10.33 -13.79 -0.05
N VAL A 41 -9.81 -13.41 -1.21
CA VAL A 41 -8.47 -13.81 -1.65
C VAL A 41 -7.40 -13.30 -0.67
N ALA A 42 -7.54 -12.07 -0.18
CA ALA A 42 -6.63 -11.51 0.81
C ALA A 42 -6.58 -12.36 2.08
N MET A 43 -7.74 -12.75 2.59
CA MET A 43 -7.81 -13.61 3.78
C MET A 43 -7.20 -15.00 3.52
N GLU A 44 -7.45 -15.58 2.36
CA GLU A 44 -6.85 -16.86 1.98
C GLU A 44 -5.32 -16.80 1.90
N MET A 45 -4.77 -15.64 1.54
CA MET A 45 -3.34 -15.41 1.50
C MET A 45 -2.71 -15.15 2.87
N GLY A 46 -3.50 -14.99 3.91
CA GLY A 46 -3.03 -14.69 5.25
C GLY A 46 -2.95 -13.22 5.59
N CYS A 47 -3.59 -12.35 4.80
CA CYS A 47 -3.68 -10.92 5.09
C CYS A 47 -4.85 -10.61 6.02
N SER A 48 -4.71 -9.54 6.80
CA SER A 48 -5.82 -8.95 7.53
C SER A 48 -6.61 -8.01 6.60
N LEU A 49 -7.84 -7.69 6.97
CA LEU A 49 -8.65 -6.72 6.23
C LEU A 49 -8.83 -5.46 7.05
N TRP A 50 -8.71 -4.31 6.40
CA TRP A 50 -9.10 -3.05 6.99
C TRP A 50 -10.58 -2.78 6.73
N GLN A 51 -11.32 -2.42 7.77
CA GLN A 51 -12.76 -2.15 7.69
C GLN A 51 -13.03 -0.66 7.88
N GLU A 52 -13.97 -0.12 7.09
CA GLU A 52 -14.35 1.31 7.12
C GLU A 52 -14.79 1.78 8.51
N ASN A 53 -15.41 0.91 9.28
CA ASN A 53 -15.89 1.20 10.63
C ASN A 53 -14.90 0.79 11.73
N ALA A 54 -13.70 0.39 11.35
CA ALA A 54 -12.65 0.04 12.31
C ALA A 54 -12.13 1.30 13.00
N GLU A 55 -11.54 1.12 14.17
CA GLU A 55 -10.81 2.17 14.84
C GLU A 55 -9.61 2.61 13.97
N GLU A 56 -9.14 3.83 14.18
CA GLU A 56 -7.97 4.34 13.49
C GLU A 56 -6.79 3.39 13.66
N GLN A 57 -6.21 2.97 12.53
CA GLN A 57 -5.06 2.09 12.51
C GLN A 57 -4.01 2.68 11.59
N ASN A 58 -2.86 3.02 12.14
CA ASN A 58 -1.76 3.61 11.39
C ASN A 58 -0.82 2.54 10.85
N PHE A 59 -0.38 2.73 9.62
CA PHE A 59 0.53 1.83 8.94
C PHE A 59 1.87 2.54 8.70
N GLU A 60 2.96 1.78 8.78
CA GLU A 60 4.29 2.30 8.46
C GLU A 60 4.47 2.49 6.96
N TRP A 61 3.92 1.57 6.18
CA TRP A 61 4.03 1.57 4.71
C TRP A 61 2.66 1.34 4.10
N ILE A 62 2.31 2.19 3.15
CA ILE A 62 1.07 2.06 2.41
C ILE A 62 1.40 2.02 0.92
N PHE A 63 0.86 1.01 0.23
CA PHE A 63 0.99 0.85 -1.21
C PHE A 63 -0.39 1.01 -1.82
N TYR A 64 -0.62 2.18 -2.42
CA TYR A 64 -1.90 2.48 -3.06
C TYR A 64 -1.85 1.99 -4.51
N MET A 65 -2.62 0.95 -4.80
CA MET A 65 -2.63 0.24 -6.09
C MET A 65 -4.03 0.12 -6.68
N ALA A 66 -4.99 0.84 -6.11
CA ALA A 66 -6.35 0.86 -6.61
C ALA A 66 -6.47 1.70 -7.88
N ASP A 67 -7.37 1.31 -8.77
CA ASP A 67 -7.64 2.03 -10.02
C ASP A 67 -8.66 3.17 -9.84
N LYS A 68 -9.21 3.36 -8.66
CA LYS A 68 -10.20 4.39 -8.35
C LYS A 68 -9.72 5.28 -7.20
N PRO A 69 -10.15 6.56 -7.21
CA PRO A 69 -9.84 7.47 -6.11
C PRO A 69 -10.40 6.98 -4.77
N CYS A 70 -9.66 7.23 -3.71
CA CYS A 70 -10.09 6.96 -2.35
C CYS A 70 -10.38 8.30 -1.65
N PRO A 71 -11.46 8.39 -0.86
CA PRO A 71 -11.72 9.60 -0.08
C PRO A 71 -10.56 9.93 0.86
N ILE A 72 -10.22 11.21 0.96
CA ILE A 72 -9.11 11.64 1.81
C ILE A 72 -9.32 11.25 3.27
N ASP A 73 -10.55 11.30 3.76
CA ASP A 73 -10.85 10.93 5.14
C ASP A 73 -10.51 9.49 5.45
N THR A 74 -10.69 8.60 4.48
CA THR A 74 -10.29 7.19 4.61
C THR A 74 -8.77 7.07 4.67
N VAL A 75 -8.05 7.74 3.78
CA VAL A 75 -6.59 7.70 3.75
C VAL A 75 -6.00 8.25 5.05
N LEU A 76 -6.58 9.31 5.60
CA LEU A 76 -6.10 9.90 6.85
C LEU A 76 -6.21 8.97 8.05
N LYS A 77 -7.13 8.01 8.02
CA LYS A 77 -7.24 6.99 9.07
C LYS A 77 -6.08 6.00 9.06
N TRP A 78 -5.37 5.88 7.95
CA TRP A 78 -4.25 4.95 7.78
C TRP A 78 -2.90 5.56 8.13
N CYS A 79 -2.82 6.89 8.15
CA CYS A 79 -1.55 7.61 8.16
C CYS A 79 -1.27 8.31 9.47
N ASP A 80 -0.01 8.30 9.86
CA ASP A 80 0.54 9.23 10.83
C ASP A 80 1.72 9.96 10.19
N GLU A 81 2.43 10.79 10.98
CA GLU A 81 3.57 11.58 10.50
C GLU A 81 4.77 10.74 10.05
N LYS A 82 4.79 9.44 10.38
CA LYS A 82 5.87 8.51 10.04
C LYS A 82 5.51 7.58 8.89
N THR A 83 4.30 7.67 8.37
CA THR A 83 3.82 6.80 7.31
C THR A 83 4.48 7.15 5.97
N TYR A 84 4.97 6.12 5.29
CA TYR A 84 5.40 6.23 3.90
C TYR A 84 4.26 5.77 2.99
N LEU A 85 3.77 6.68 2.18
CA LEU A 85 2.64 6.44 1.29
C LEU A 85 3.14 6.42 -0.17
N TRP A 86 2.92 5.28 -0.82
CA TRP A 86 3.32 5.07 -2.21
C TRP A 86 2.11 5.02 -3.10
N ASP A 87 2.04 5.93 -4.08
CA ASP A 87 1.02 5.88 -5.13
C ASP A 87 1.61 5.18 -6.36
N ILE A 88 1.10 3.98 -6.66
CA ILE A 88 1.60 3.13 -7.75
C ILE A 88 0.54 3.03 -8.85
N THR A 89 -0.35 3.99 -8.92
CA THR A 89 -1.39 4.01 -9.93
C THR A 89 -0.94 4.75 -11.19
N THR A 90 -1.50 4.38 -12.33
CA THR A 90 -1.23 5.06 -13.60
C THR A 90 -2.04 6.33 -13.79
N GLY A 91 -3.01 6.58 -12.93
CA GLY A 91 -3.97 7.68 -13.09
C GLY A 91 -4.11 8.62 -11.90
N GLY A 92 -3.27 8.49 -10.88
CA GLY A 92 -3.33 9.35 -9.70
C GLY A 92 -4.60 9.13 -8.87
N GLY A 93 -4.64 8.03 -8.12
CA GLY A 93 -5.79 7.69 -7.28
C GLY A 93 -5.81 8.40 -5.93
N LEU A 94 -4.70 8.98 -5.50
CA LEU A 94 -4.57 9.64 -4.20
C LEU A 94 -4.64 11.16 -4.34
N PRO A 95 -5.32 11.86 -3.41
CA PRO A 95 -5.32 13.34 -3.37
C PRO A 95 -3.99 13.86 -2.80
N ALA A 96 -2.92 13.76 -3.61
CA ALA A 96 -1.55 14.02 -3.16
C ALA A 96 -1.34 15.44 -2.62
N GLU A 97 -1.89 16.46 -3.28
CA GLU A 97 -1.76 17.85 -2.85
C GLU A 97 -2.37 18.08 -1.46
N GLU A 98 -3.58 17.55 -1.25
CA GLU A 98 -4.26 17.67 0.04
C GLU A 98 -3.52 16.92 1.15
N LEU A 99 -2.94 15.76 0.84
CA LEU A 99 -2.16 14.97 1.78
C LEU A 99 -0.86 15.68 2.16
N GLU A 100 -0.16 16.27 1.19
CA GLU A 100 1.06 17.06 1.43
C GLU A 100 0.75 18.27 2.32
N GLU A 101 -0.38 18.97 2.10
CA GLU A 101 -0.82 20.07 2.95
C GLU A 101 -1.03 19.65 4.41
N LYS A 102 -1.36 18.39 4.63
CA LYS A 102 -1.53 17.82 5.97
C LYS A 102 -0.27 17.17 6.54
N GLY A 103 0.85 17.33 5.85
CA GLY A 103 2.14 16.82 6.31
C GLY A 103 2.39 15.34 5.97
N ILE A 104 1.58 14.77 5.08
CA ILE A 104 1.73 13.37 4.64
C ILE A 104 2.37 13.37 3.26
N HIS A 105 3.59 12.87 3.19
CA HIS A 105 4.32 12.80 1.92
C HIS A 105 3.88 11.61 1.08
N VAL A 106 3.61 11.88 -0.21
CA VAL A 106 3.23 10.86 -1.19
C VAL A 106 4.36 10.66 -2.18
N GLU A 107 4.87 9.45 -2.26
CA GLU A 107 5.83 9.05 -3.29
C GLU A 107 5.06 8.47 -4.49
N HIS A 108 5.38 8.95 -5.68
CA HIS A 108 4.78 8.43 -6.90
C HIS A 108 5.73 7.48 -7.60
N LEU A 109 5.21 6.31 -7.94
CA LEU A 109 5.88 5.35 -8.80
C LEU A 109 4.95 5.00 -9.95
N THR A 110 5.31 5.45 -11.15
CA THR A 110 4.53 5.10 -12.33
C THR A 110 4.87 3.69 -12.76
N ALA A 111 3.89 2.81 -12.77
CA ALA A 111 4.03 1.51 -13.40
C ALA A 111 4.19 1.71 -14.91
N VAL A 112 5.24 1.17 -15.49
CA VAL A 112 5.45 1.26 -16.93
C VAL A 112 4.59 0.20 -17.60
N PRO A 113 3.68 0.59 -18.52
CA PRO A 113 2.86 -0.39 -19.23
C PRO A 113 3.73 -1.46 -19.91
N GLY A 114 3.34 -2.72 -19.72
CA GLY A 114 4.07 -3.86 -20.29
C GLY A 114 5.26 -4.37 -19.49
N ARG A 115 5.64 -3.71 -18.40
CA ARG A 115 6.67 -4.23 -17.50
C ARG A 115 6.07 -5.02 -16.36
N ILE A 116 6.77 -6.10 -16.03
CA ILE A 116 6.32 -7.01 -14.98
C ILE A 116 6.41 -6.32 -13.62
N LEU A 117 5.44 -6.55 -12.81
CA LEU A 117 5.31 -6.00 -11.46
C LEU A 117 6.53 -6.27 -10.57
N THR A 118 7.26 -7.34 -10.83
CA THR A 118 8.50 -7.68 -10.13
C THR A 118 9.57 -6.59 -10.23
N GLU A 119 9.65 -5.89 -11.36
CA GLU A 119 10.59 -4.77 -11.50
C GLU A 119 10.15 -3.57 -10.68
N SER A 120 8.86 -3.24 -10.70
CA SER A 120 8.31 -2.15 -9.90
C SER A 120 8.43 -2.44 -8.40
N ALA A 121 8.16 -3.67 -8.00
CA ALA A 121 8.35 -4.11 -6.63
C ALA A 121 9.82 -4.04 -6.19
N GLY A 122 10.74 -4.37 -7.09
CA GLY A 122 12.17 -4.25 -6.83
C GLY A 122 12.62 -2.81 -6.61
N ILE A 123 12.09 -1.85 -7.38
CA ILE A 123 12.38 -0.43 -7.22
C ILE A 123 11.85 0.08 -5.88
N ILE A 124 10.63 -0.31 -5.53
CA ILE A 124 10.04 0.05 -4.24
C ILE A 124 10.90 -0.48 -3.10
N LEU A 125 11.27 -1.74 -3.16
CA LEU A 125 12.08 -2.39 -2.15
C LEU A 125 13.45 -1.70 -2.00
N ALA A 126 14.11 -1.37 -3.13
CA ALA A 126 15.38 -0.65 -3.12
C ALA A 126 15.25 0.70 -2.40
N ARG A 127 14.18 1.46 -2.66
CA ARG A 127 13.94 2.74 -1.97
C ARG A 127 13.63 2.56 -0.49
N MET A 128 12.93 1.50 -0.12
CA MET A 128 12.69 1.17 1.28
C MET A 128 13.99 0.88 2.02
N ILE A 129 14.92 0.17 1.38
CA ILE A 129 16.24 -0.11 1.92
C ILE A 129 17.05 1.18 2.09
N GLU A 130 17.07 2.05 1.07
CA GLU A 130 17.74 3.34 1.12
C GLU A 130 17.28 4.19 2.30
N ARG A 131 16.01 4.08 2.68
CA ARG A 131 15.42 4.81 3.81
C ARG A 131 15.56 4.10 5.15
N GLY A 132 16.27 2.95 5.18
CA GLY A 132 16.50 2.19 6.39
C GLY A 132 15.26 1.52 6.97
N ALA A 133 14.19 1.39 6.17
CA ALA A 133 12.94 0.81 6.64
C ALA A 133 12.87 -0.70 6.45
N ALA A 134 13.71 -1.26 5.58
CA ALA A 134 13.79 -2.68 5.33
C ALA A 134 15.19 -3.19 5.60
N ASP A 135 15.29 -4.20 6.44
CA ASP A 135 16.51 -4.98 6.63
C ASP A 135 16.53 -6.09 5.59
N TYR A 136 17.65 -6.24 4.93
CA TYR A 136 17.83 -7.24 3.90
C TYR A 136 18.85 -8.27 4.32
#